data_7f816c3cda3c67f15d535c171b1e3aa6
#
_entry.id   7f816c3cda3c67f15d535c171b1e3aa6
#
_cell.length_a   1.000
_cell.length_b   1.000
_cell.length_c   1.000
_cell.angle_alpha   90.00
_cell.angle_beta   90.00
_cell.angle_gamma   90.00
#
_symmetry.space_group_name_H-M   'P 1'
#
loop_
_entity.id
_entity.type
_entity.pdbx_description
1 polymer ?
#
loop_
_entity_poly.entity_id
_entity_poly.type
_entity_poly.pdbx_seq_one_letter_code
_entity_poly.pdbx_strand_id
1 'polypeptide(L)'
;MSKFYGTLSVFVTLILTNLSADGAEPVQVRHDFTRMVAHWDQYSSPEYMEFIKKAQPELVQVGFYGAHFWSLVHTPHFGGYPAHFPVRGLKECGNWLRDLNRRLHTIDEKIAVVGHFNIEFLVGDLVSHPDGPSGFFKWYHDGWDEKVLGPKPVEDPLDLLEKNSDGSPISQKGYSIGGMHEYWACLRNPAWQKVLKAWLRHGVDLGLDGFIVNYFYRHDCHCEHCQTGFRKHLIERYSGEELKSKFGITDLEGHRFEEIVSWHPPEETTPLRLEMLSFSQISNKQAFDEVFVRYGRSLKEDLIVSQWNHLGNFGQINGDERCLLPAELWGRDETYLWYSTGGAANFTNLKDRFLGDGTLQARYIRGAFNDRPFTLGKYENTRIRSAIAEMAANGGAPMGFYTRFTDPEARKVIILYYQFLKKYDALFRGNLPHAEVVLVFPRSRVHRGDVGSVERFRRLGRALLEEHVLFEIVPDDLLSGKKLQGQTVITSDVDLTDLLGKLPKNRSKFEAPFTVQVSASRPAEDTHELDFHFVNYNRKEPPHGADGKPSPGGGISDEKPIPIAGFVAKVNLPEKSKVSSVVFLSPENPNPLDLEWQSEGKELNFKVPEFKVYGVVRALLK
;
A
#
# COMPACT_ATOMS: atom_id res chain seq x y z
N MET A 1 28.01 -22.61 49.44
CA MET A 1 28.26 -22.95 48.03
C MET A 1 27.15 -22.37 47.20
N SER A 2 27.39 -21.18 46.67
CA SER A 2 26.47 -20.38 45.90
C SER A 2 26.65 -20.72 44.40
N LYS A 3 25.58 -21.13 43.73
CA LYS A 3 25.59 -21.30 42.27
C LYS A 3 24.95 -20.08 41.62
N PHE A 4 25.79 -19.31 40.95
CA PHE A 4 25.40 -18.26 40.02
C PHE A 4 24.75 -18.90 38.77
N TYR A 5 23.52 -18.49 38.45
CA TYR A 5 22.93 -18.66 37.12
C TYR A 5 23.18 -17.38 36.33
N GLY A 6 24.13 -17.45 35.43
CA GLY A 6 24.34 -16.40 34.44
C GLY A 6 23.33 -16.53 33.29
N THR A 7 22.46 -15.55 33.14
CA THR A 7 21.57 -15.39 32.00
C THR A 7 22.38 -14.91 30.80
N LEU A 8 22.59 -15.75 29.81
CA LEU A 8 23.28 -15.42 28.58
C LEU A 8 22.26 -14.72 27.66
N SER A 9 22.29 -13.41 27.66
CA SER A 9 21.58 -12.60 26.63
C SER A 9 22.37 -12.73 25.33
N VAL A 10 21.87 -13.52 24.42
CA VAL A 10 22.39 -13.57 23.05
C VAL A 10 21.87 -12.33 22.31
N PHE A 11 22.72 -11.30 22.27
CA PHE A 11 22.61 -10.22 21.32
C PHE A 11 22.89 -10.80 19.92
N VAL A 12 21.86 -10.95 19.11
CA VAL A 12 22.02 -11.17 17.67
C VAL A 12 22.40 -9.82 17.07
N THR A 13 23.70 -9.54 17.07
CA THR A 13 24.26 -8.45 16.27
C THR A 13 24.23 -8.93 14.82
N LEU A 14 23.27 -8.46 14.04
CA LEU A 14 23.31 -8.59 12.58
C LEU A 14 24.54 -7.83 12.08
N ILE A 15 25.62 -8.57 11.81
CA ILE A 15 26.74 -8.03 11.05
C ILE A 15 26.28 -7.91 9.60
N LEU A 16 25.74 -6.77 9.25
CA LEU A 16 25.63 -6.31 7.86
C LEU A 16 27.04 -5.94 7.39
N THR A 17 27.87 -6.95 7.09
CA THR A 17 29.16 -6.70 6.44
C THR A 17 28.90 -6.36 4.97
N ASN A 18 29.06 -5.07 4.69
CA ASN A 18 29.55 -4.49 3.45
C ASN A 18 29.00 -5.04 2.11
N LEU A 19 27.88 -4.49 1.70
CA LEU A 19 27.64 -4.15 0.30
C LEU A 19 27.79 -2.62 0.14
N SER A 20 28.92 -2.08 0.53
CA SER A 20 29.35 -0.75 0.12
C SER A 20 30.08 -0.90 -1.21
N ALA A 21 29.33 -0.90 -2.30
CA ALA A 21 29.85 -0.32 -3.52
C ALA A 21 29.82 1.20 -3.31
N ASP A 22 30.95 1.86 -3.52
CA ASP A 22 31.12 3.31 -3.48
C ASP A 22 29.96 4.02 -4.21
N GLY A 23 29.20 4.80 -3.48
CA GLY A 23 28.16 5.63 -4.05
C GLY A 23 27.56 6.48 -2.94
N ALA A 24 27.57 7.79 -3.13
CA ALA A 24 26.75 8.72 -2.37
C ALA A 24 25.33 8.11 -2.24
N GLU A 25 24.71 8.17 -1.05
CA GLU A 25 23.32 7.74 -0.89
C GLU A 25 22.49 8.43 -1.98
N PRO A 26 21.72 7.68 -2.77
CA PRO A 26 20.92 8.30 -3.82
C PRO A 26 20.03 9.34 -3.16
N VAL A 27 20.07 10.58 -3.68
CA VAL A 27 19.21 11.66 -3.22
C VAL A 27 17.78 11.17 -3.38
N GLN A 28 17.15 10.83 -2.27
CA GLN A 28 15.78 10.35 -2.28
C GLN A 28 14.87 11.56 -2.51
N VAL A 29 14.40 11.72 -3.75
CA VAL A 29 13.37 12.71 -4.06
C VAL A 29 12.10 12.29 -3.31
N ARG A 30 11.75 13.00 -2.26
CA ARG A 30 10.52 12.75 -1.51
C ARG A 30 9.36 13.43 -2.25
N HIS A 31 8.46 12.64 -2.77
CA HIS A 31 7.21 13.11 -3.34
C HIS A 31 6.08 12.94 -2.31
N ASP A 32 5.70 14.00 -1.65
CA ASP A 32 4.55 14.03 -0.74
C ASP A 32 3.29 14.35 -1.55
N PHE A 33 2.67 13.32 -2.10
CA PHE A 33 1.41 13.47 -2.84
C PHE A 33 0.24 13.65 -1.89
N THR A 34 -0.69 14.52 -2.25
CA THR A 34 -1.96 14.72 -1.52
C THR A 34 -3.19 14.34 -2.35
N ARG A 35 -3.03 14.12 -3.66
CA ARG A 35 -4.11 13.78 -4.59
C ARG A 35 -3.60 12.87 -5.69
N MET A 36 -4.14 11.69 -5.78
CA MET A 36 -3.80 10.70 -6.80
C MET A 36 -5.05 10.21 -7.51
N VAL A 37 -4.95 9.83 -8.78
CA VAL A 37 -6.03 9.21 -9.55
C VAL A 37 -5.55 7.86 -10.06
N ALA A 38 -6.29 6.81 -9.74
CA ALA A 38 -6.08 5.52 -10.36
C ALA A 38 -6.54 5.56 -11.83
N HIS A 39 -6.01 4.62 -12.61
CA HIS A 39 -6.37 4.55 -14.02
C HIS A 39 -7.87 4.28 -14.22
N TRP A 40 -8.33 4.67 -15.38
CA TRP A 40 -9.66 4.41 -15.90
C TRP A 40 -9.52 3.67 -17.22
N ASP A 41 -10.48 2.85 -17.53
CA ASP A 41 -10.52 2.11 -18.80
C ASP A 41 -10.93 2.96 -20.01
N GLN A 42 -11.27 4.23 -19.78
CA GLN A 42 -11.80 5.14 -20.80
C GLN A 42 -10.91 6.36 -21.06
N TYR A 43 -9.61 6.14 -21.20
CA TYR A 43 -8.63 7.22 -21.45
C TYR A 43 -8.90 8.05 -22.72
N SER A 44 -9.64 7.50 -23.69
CA SER A 44 -10.00 8.20 -24.92
C SER A 44 -11.22 9.10 -24.76
N SER A 45 -11.94 9.00 -23.63
CA SER A 45 -13.10 9.85 -23.37
C SER A 45 -12.68 11.31 -23.17
N PRO A 46 -13.36 12.28 -23.82
CA PRO A 46 -13.12 13.71 -23.59
C PRO A 46 -13.32 14.10 -22.12
N GLU A 47 -14.27 13.47 -21.45
CA GLU A 47 -14.56 13.71 -20.03
C GLU A 47 -13.41 13.32 -19.11
N TYR A 48 -12.58 12.35 -19.51
CA TYR A 48 -11.41 11.97 -18.73
C TYR A 48 -10.43 13.13 -18.58
N MET A 49 -10.07 13.78 -19.68
CA MET A 49 -9.16 14.93 -19.64
C MET A 49 -9.77 16.13 -18.91
N GLU A 50 -11.08 16.35 -19.08
CA GLU A 50 -11.80 17.40 -18.34
C GLU A 50 -11.82 17.11 -16.83
N PHE A 51 -12.02 15.85 -16.45
CA PHE A 51 -11.97 15.44 -15.05
C PHE A 51 -10.58 15.68 -14.45
N ILE A 52 -9.49 15.24 -15.11
CA ILE A 52 -8.12 15.46 -14.65
C ILE A 52 -7.83 16.96 -14.48
N LYS A 53 -8.22 17.78 -15.46
CA LYS A 53 -8.08 19.23 -15.40
C LYS A 53 -8.79 19.86 -14.20
N LYS A 54 -9.95 19.35 -13.81
CA LYS A 54 -10.74 19.88 -12.68
C LYS A 54 -10.30 19.30 -11.34
N ALA A 55 -10.00 18.02 -11.29
CA ALA A 55 -9.55 17.33 -10.07
C ALA A 55 -8.11 17.72 -9.68
N GLN A 56 -7.29 18.05 -10.66
CA GLN A 56 -5.89 18.48 -10.49
C GLN A 56 -5.09 17.51 -9.60
N PRO A 57 -5.04 16.22 -9.96
CA PRO A 57 -4.21 15.26 -9.26
C PRO A 57 -2.73 15.59 -9.47
N GLU A 58 -1.89 15.13 -8.56
CA GLU A 58 -0.43 15.22 -8.67
C GLU A 58 0.16 13.96 -9.30
N LEU A 59 -0.57 12.83 -9.22
CA LEU A 59 -0.19 11.58 -9.84
C LEU A 59 -1.40 10.92 -10.50
N VAL A 60 -1.19 10.42 -11.70
CA VAL A 60 -2.17 9.63 -12.47
C VAL A 60 -1.56 8.28 -12.77
N GLN A 61 -2.23 7.22 -12.32
CA GLN A 61 -1.85 5.85 -12.67
C GLN A 61 -2.56 5.44 -13.96
N VAL A 62 -1.79 4.97 -14.93
CA VAL A 62 -2.27 4.47 -16.23
C VAL A 62 -1.88 3.00 -16.42
N GLY A 63 -2.53 2.32 -17.37
CA GLY A 63 -2.12 0.97 -17.77
C GLY A 63 -0.81 1.00 -18.55
N PHE A 64 -0.01 -0.06 -18.38
CA PHE A 64 1.20 -0.30 -19.16
C PHE A 64 1.38 -1.81 -19.38
N TYR A 65 2.55 -2.41 -19.15
CA TYR A 65 2.71 -3.86 -19.08
C TYR A 65 2.12 -4.40 -17.76
N GLY A 66 0.84 -4.16 -17.58
CA GLY A 66 0.13 -4.51 -16.38
C GLY A 66 -0.56 -5.86 -16.45
N ALA A 67 -1.12 -6.25 -15.33
CA ALA A 67 -2.06 -7.34 -15.27
C ALA A 67 -3.35 -7.02 -16.04
N HIS A 68 -4.15 -8.02 -16.18
CA HIS A 68 -5.36 -8.05 -17.02
C HIS A 68 -6.31 -6.84 -16.90
N PHE A 69 -6.41 -6.20 -15.76
CA PHE A 69 -7.30 -5.04 -15.58
C PHE A 69 -6.69 -3.71 -16.06
N TRP A 70 -5.38 -3.67 -16.21
CA TRP A 70 -4.65 -2.41 -16.25
C TRP A 70 -3.77 -2.27 -17.47
N SER A 71 -3.79 -3.26 -18.32
CA SER A 71 -3.08 -3.20 -19.59
C SER A 71 -3.74 -2.21 -20.53
N LEU A 72 -2.95 -1.46 -21.28
CA LEU A 72 -3.43 -0.57 -22.34
C LEU A 72 -4.31 -1.29 -23.37
N VAL A 73 -4.05 -2.57 -23.62
CA VAL A 73 -4.82 -3.35 -24.58
C VAL A 73 -6.26 -3.64 -24.16
N HIS A 74 -6.60 -3.42 -22.89
CA HIS A 74 -7.98 -3.47 -22.41
C HIS A 74 -8.79 -2.23 -22.76
N THR A 75 -8.15 -1.17 -23.22
CA THR A 75 -8.89 0.02 -23.63
C THR A 75 -9.70 -0.26 -24.90
N PRO A 76 -10.87 0.36 -25.08
CA PRO A 76 -11.66 0.22 -26.30
C PRO A 76 -10.88 0.56 -27.56
N HIS A 77 -9.91 1.47 -27.46
CA HIS A 77 -9.02 1.86 -28.55
C HIS A 77 -8.25 0.68 -29.17
N PHE A 78 -7.87 -0.30 -28.36
CA PHE A 78 -7.19 -1.53 -28.82
C PHE A 78 -8.13 -2.73 -28.93
N GLY A 79 -9.45 -2.49 -28.92
CA GLY A 79 -10.47 -3.52 -29.10
C GLY A 79 -10.73 -4.39 -27.90
N GLY A 80 -10.33 -3.92 -26.69
CA GLY A 80 -10.61 -4.62 -25.44
C GLY A 80 -10.03 -6.04 -25.36
N TYR A 81 -8.93 -6.31 -26.09
CA TYR A 81 -8.34 -7.64 -26.09
C TYR A 81 -7.73 -7.98 -24.72
N PRO A 82 -8.09 -9.11 -24.11
CA PRO A 82 -7.70 -9.44 -22.75
C PRO A 82 -6.25 -9.96 -22.64
N ALA A 83 -5.34 -9.48 -23.45
CA ALA A 83 -3.93 -9.83 -23.37
C ALA A 83 -3.17 -8.79 -22.54
N HIS A 84 -2.31 -9.26 -21.68
CA HIS A 84 -1.46 -8.43 -20.85
C HIS A 84 -0.36 -7.73 -21.62
N PHE A 85 -0.20 -8.07 -22.87
CA PHE A 85 0.90 -7.64 -23.73
C PHE A 85 0.33 -7.00 -24.99
N PRO A 86 1.04 -6.03 -25.58
CA PRO A 86 0.60 -5.38 -26.80
C PRO A 86 0.74 -6.30 -28.02
N VAL A 87 -0.16 -7.29 -28.13
CA VAL A 87 -0.16 -8.28 -29.23
C VAL A 87 -0.47 -7.68 -30.59
N ARG A 88 -0.95 -6.44 -30.66
CA ARG A 88 -1.29 -5.77 -31.93
C ARG A 88 -0.19 -4.86 -32.46
N GLY A 89 0.96 -4.88 -31.90
CA GLY A 89 2.04 -4.02 -32.32
C GLY A 89 2.49 -3.10 -31.19
N LEU A 90 3.70 -3.34 -30.76
CA LEU A 90 4.37 -2.58 -29.72
C LEU A 90 4.42 -1.08 -30.06
N LYS A 91 4.62 -0.76 -31.35
CA LYS A 91 4.68 0.61 -31.85
C LYS A 91 3.36 1.36 -31.74
N GLU A 92 2.23 0.72 -32.04
CA GLU A 92 0.90 1.36 -31.98
C GLU A 92 0.52 1.66 -30.54
N CYS A 93 0.68 0.68 -29.64
CA CYS A 93 0.45 0.86 -28.22
C CYS A 93 1.36 1.94 -27.62
N GLY A 94 2.64 1.94 -28.02
CA GLY A 94 3.61 2.94 -27.60
C GLY A 94 3.25 4.35 -28.05
N ASN A 95 2.85 4.53 -29.31
CA ASN A 95 2.44 5.84 -29.82
C ASN A 95 1.21 6.37 -29.08
N TRP A 96 0.24 5.51 -28.81
CA TRP A 96 -0.97 5.88 -28.07
C TRP A 96 -0.64 6.29 -26.63
N LEU A 97 0.20 5.52 -25.93
CA LEU A 97 0.63 5.85 -24.57
C LEU A 97 1.41 7.18 -24.53
N ARG A 98 2.32 7.38 -25.49
CA ARG A 98 3.06 8.65 -25.60
C ARG A 98 2.12 9.83 -25.80
N ASP A 99 1.09 9.68 -26.62
CA ASP A 99 0.08 10.74 -26.81
C ASP A 99 -0.73 10.99 -25.53
N LEU A 100 -1.12 9.93 -24.82
CA LEU A 100 -1.81 10.05 -23.53
C LEU A 100 -0.96 10.82 -22.51
N ASN A 101 0.30 10.43 -22.34
CA ASN A 101 1.22 11.10 -21.41
C ASN A 101 1.41 12.58 -21.78
N ARG A 102 1.63 12.87 -23.07
CA ARG A 102 1.74 14.25 -23.56
C ARG A 102 0.48 15.06 -23.28
N ARG A 103 -0.70 14.51 -23.44
CA ARG A 103 -1.97 15.17 -23.16
C ARG A 103 -2.16 15.46 -21.67
N LEU A 104 -1.77 14.53 -20.80
CA LEU A 104 -1.79 14.72 -19.35
C LEU A 104 -0.82 15.84 -18.91
N HIS A 105 0.42 15.82 -19.38
CA HIS A 105 1.41 16.87 -19.11
C HIS A 105 1.04 18.23 -19.72
N THR A 106 0.20 18.26 -20.76
CA THR A 106 -0.35 19.52 -21.29
C THR A 106 -1.35 20.18 -20.35
N ILE A 107 -2.03 19.38 -19.50
CA ILE A 107 -2.91 19.92 -18.44
C ILE A 107 -2.12 20.58 -17.33
N ASP A 108 -1.10 19.88 -16.84
CA ASP A 108 -0.13 20.35 -15.88
C ASP A 108 1.16 19.52 -16.04
N GLU A 109 2.28 20.16 -16.33
CA GLU A 109 3.59 19.51 -16.53
C GLU A 109 4.08 18.76 -15.28
N LYS A 110 3.55 19.10 -14.09
CA LYS A 110 3.90 18.50 -12.80
C LYS A 110 3.10 17.22 -12.48
N ILE A 111 2.10 16.88 -13.30
CA ILE A 111 1.38 15.63 -13.11
C ILE A 111 2.33 14.47 -13.38
N ALA A 112 2.58 13.64 -12.36
CA ALA A 112 3.32 12.41 -12.54
C ALA A 112 2.43 11.34 -13.20
N VAL A 113 2.87 10.76 -14.30
CA VAL A 113 2.16 9.68 -14.99
C VAL A 113 2.89 8.37 -14.75
N VAL A 114 2.30 7.48 -13.95
CA VAL A 114 2.91 6.19 -13.60
C VAL A 114 2.19 5.03 -14.26
N GLY A 115 2.97 4.12 -14.84
CA GLY A 115 2.46 2.92 -15.49
C GLY A 115 2.25 1.78 -14.49
N HIS A 116 1.12 1.09 -14.57
CA HIS A 116 0.92 -0.16 -13.85
C HIS A 116 1.76 -1.26 -14.49
N PHE A 117 2.68 -1.84 -13.73
CA PHE A 117 3.67 -2.77 -14.21
C PHE A 117 3.49 -4.15 -13.57
N ASN A 118 3.41 -5.18 -14.40
CA ASN A 118 3.34 -6.56 -13.96
C ASN A 118 4.75 -7.14 -13.81
N ILE A 119 5.07 -7.68 -12.63
CA ILE A 119 6.42 -8.18 -12.38
C ILE A 119 6.64 -9.64 -12.74
N GLU A 120 5.63 -10.49 -12.63
CA GLU A 120 5.80 -11.95 -12.85
C GLU A 120 4.57 -12.67 -13.40
N PHE A 121 3.37 -12.09 -13.23
CA PHE A 121 2.13 -12.75 -13.63
C PHE A 121 1.92 -12.68 -15.15
N LEU A 122 1.77 -13.82 -15.77
CA LEU A 122 1.64 -13.99 -17.21
C LEU A 122 0.35 -14.73 -17.57
N VAL A 123 -0.25 -14.38 -18.70
CA VAL A 123 -1.43 -15.07 -19.22
C VAL A 123 -1.20 -15.48 -20.65
N GLY A 124 -1.49 -16.72 -20.97
CA GLY A 124 -1.35 -17.27 -22.32
C GLY A 124 -1.54 -18.76 -22.36
N ASP A 125 -1.50 -19.32 -23.53
CA ASP A 125 -1.49 -20.77 -23.74
C ASP A 125 -0.34 -21.14 -24.69
N LEU A 126 0.34 -22.23 -24.36
CA LEU A 126 1.46 -22.74 -25.14
C LEU A 126 1.00 -23.37 -26.45
N VAL A 127 -0.08 -24.14 -26.38
CA VAL A 127 -0.67 -24.84 -27.54
C VAL A 127 -2.16 -25.01 -27.26
N SER A 128 -3.03 -24.11 -27.62
CA SER A 128 -4.43 -24.27 -27.25
C SER A 128 -5.44 -24.06 -28.35
N HIS A 129 -5.02 -23.63 -29.51
CA HIS A 129 -5.91 -23.44 -30.67
C HIS A 129 -5.23 -23.88 -31.97
N PRO A 130 -6.01 -24.14 -33.03
CA PRO A 130 -5.47 -24.37 -34.37
C PRO A 130 -4.46 -23.33 -34.84
N ASP A 131 -4.52 -22.13 -34.21
CA ASP A 131 -3.72 -20.95 -34.56
C ASP A 131 -2.42 -20.80 -33.73
N GLY A 132 -2.06 -21.76 -32.88
CA GLY A 132 -0.82 -21.74 -32.11
C GLY A 132 -0.92 -21.06 -30.73
N PRO A 133 0.19 -20.60 -30.15
CA PRO A 133 0.23 -20.02 -28.81
C PRO A 133 -0.55 -18.71 -28.74
N SER A 134 -1.01 -18.36 -27.51
CA SER A 134 -1.75 -17.14 -27.22
C SER A 134 -1.09 -16.30 -26.12
N GLY A 135 -1.61 -15.10 -25.88
CA GLY A 135 -1.18 -14.22 -24.80
C GLY A 135 0.32 -13.92 -24.80
N PHE A 136 0.99 -14.12 -23.67
CA PHE A 136 2.43 -13.87 -23.52
C PHE A 136 3.27 -14.67 -24.50
N PHE A 137 2.99 -15.93 -24.68
CA PHE A 137 3.80 -16.83 -25.53
C PHE A 137 3.73 -16.39 -26.99
N LYS A 138 2.54 -16.05 -27.50
CA LYS A 138 2.39 -15.50 -28.84
C LYS A 138 3.14 -14.18 -28.99
N TRP A 139 2.99 -13.28 -28.01
CA TRP A 139 3.70 -12.00 -28.03
C TRP A 139 5.22 -12.19 -28.01
N TYR A 140 5.72 -13.10 -27.19
CA TYR A 140 7.16 -13.35 -27.08
C TYR A 140 7.75 -13.86 -28.40
N HIS A 141 7.03 -14.73 -29.11
CA HIS A 141 7.46 -15.25 -30.42
C HIS A 141 7.33 -14.22 -31.54
N ASP A 142 6.17 -13.60 -31.69
CA ASP A 142 5.80 -12.84 -32.88
C ASP A 142 5.89 -11.32 -32.69
N GLY A 143 5.74 -10.84 -31.46
CA GLY A 143 5.62 -9.42 -31.15
C GLY A 143 6.83 -8.79 -30.46
N TRP A 144 7.87 -9.57 -30.16
CA TRP A 144 9.10 -9.02 -29.59
C TRP A 144 9.88 -8.24 -30.63
N ASP A 145 9.96 -6.92 -30.47
CA ASP A 145 10.72 -6.04 -31.35
C ASP A 145 12.11 -5.78 -30.76
N GLU A 146 13.14 -6.42 -31.32
CA GLU A 146 14.53 -6.29 -30.87
C GLU A 146 15.10 -4.87 -31.01
N LYS A 147 14.55 -4.06 -31.92
CA LYS A 147 14.98 -2.67 -32.08
C LYS A 147 14.52 -1.81 -30.91
N VAL A 148 13.40 -2.17 -30.29
CA VAL A 148 12.80 -1.47 -29.15
C VAL A 148 13.26 -2.10 -27.84
N LEU A 149 13.19 -3.42 -27.72
CA LEU A 149 13.41 -4.15 -26.47
C LEU A 149 14.83 -4.70 -26.31
N GLY A 150 15.60 -4.74 -27.39
CA GLY A 150 16.89 -5.43 -27.44
C GLY A 150 16.73 -6.93 -27.74
N PRO A 151 17.82 -7.71 -27.76
CA PRO A 151 17.78 -9.13 -28.09
C PRO A 151 16.92 -9.91 -27.06
N LYS A 152 16.24 -10.95 -27.56
CA LYS A 152 15.49 -11.87 -26.68
C LYS A 152 16.45 -12.49 -25.65
N PRO A 153 16.10 -12.48 -24.36
CA PRO A 153 16.97 -13.06 -23.33
C PRO A 153 17.12 -14.58 -23.40
N VAL A 154 16.11 -15.29 -23.90
CA VAL A 154 16.08 -16.74 -24.13
C VAL A 154 15.32 -17.06 -25.42
N GLU A 155 15.63 -18.21 -26.01
CA GLU A 155 14.91 -18.69 -27.20
C GLU A 155 13.51 -19.20 -26.81
N ASP A 156 13.43 -20.04 -25.78
CA ASP A 156 12.18 -20.62 -25.29
C ASP A 156 11.65 -19.84 -24.06
N PRO A 157 10.50 -19.18 -24.15
CA PRO A 157 9.91 -18.46 -23.02
C PRO A 157 9.57 -19.33 -21.82
N LEU A 158 9.53 -20.66 -21.97
CA LEU A 158 9.37 -21.59 -20.84
C LEU A 158 10.54 -21.54 -19.85
N ASP A 159 11.72 -21.15 -20.32
CA ASP A 159 12.90 -20.99 -19.46
C ASP A 159 12.78 -19.81 -18.50
N LEU A 160 11.83 -18.91 -18.73
CA LEU A 160 11.56 -17.76 -17.86
C LEU A 160 10.68 -18.12 -16.67
N LEU A 161 9.92 -19.23 -16.75
CA LEU A 161 8.82 -19.53 -15.85
C LEU A 161 9.27 -20.21 -14.56
N GLU A 162 8.45 -20.05 -13.53
CA GLU A 162 8.49 -20.88 -12.33
C GLU A 162 8.18 -22.34 -12.67
N LYS A 163 8.82 -23.28 -11.96
CA LYS A 163 8.77 -24.72 -12.24
C LYS A 163 8.25 -25.51 -11.06
N ASN A 164 7.41 -26.50 -11.35
CA ASN A 164 7.09 -27.58 -10.44
C ASN A 164 8.29 -28.50 -10.19
N SER A 165 8.18 -29.44 -9.26
CA SER A 165 9.23 -30.42 -8.94
C SER A 165 9.59 -31.35 -10.11
N ASP A 166 8.64 -31.60 -11.02
CA ASP A 166 8.84 -32.38 -12.26
C ASP A 166 9.43 -31.56 -13.43
N GLY A 167 9.68 -30.27 -13.22
CA GLY A 167 10.22 -29.37 -14.22
C GLY A 167 9.18 -28.71 -15.14
N SER A 168 7.90 -29.07 -15.00
CA SER A 168 6.81 -28.41 -15.73
C SER A 168 6.58 -26.99 -15.20
N PRO A 169 6.07 -26.04 -16.04
CA PRO A 169 5.72 -24.71 -15.56
C PRO A 169 4.63 -24.73 -14.51
N ILE A 170 4.73 -23.88 -13.49
CA ILE A 170 3.62 -23.64 -12.58
C ILE A 170 2.55 -22.89 -13.35
N SER A 171 1.32 -23.44 -13.36
CA SER A 171 0.18 -22.84 -14.07
C SER A 171 -1.13 -23.17 -13.38
N GLN A 172 -2.12 -22.29 -13.58
CA GLN A 172 -3.50 -22.54 -13.12
C GLN A 172 -4.52 -21.91 -14.06
N LYS A 173 -5.77 -22.30 -13.89
CA LYS A 173 -6.96 -21.73 -14.54
C LYS A 173 -7.83 -20.96 -13.55
N GLY A 174 -7.24 -20.08 -12.76
CA GLY A 174 -7.96 -19.35 -11.73
C GLY A 174 -8.70 -18.13 -12.26
N TYR A 175 -8.02 -17.32 -13.02
CA TYR A 175 -8.56 -16.16 -13.71
C TYR A 175 -8.83 -16.52 -15.17
N SER A 176 -10.07 -16.64 -15.54
CA SER A 176 -10.42 -16.94 -16.93
C SER A 176 -10.35 -15.69 -17.81
N ILE A 177 -9.13 -15.24 -18.11
CA ILE A 177 -8.93 -14.12 -19.06
C ILE A 177 -8.88 -14.71 -20.46
N GLY A 178 -9.97 -14.54 -21.20
CA GLY A 178 -10.10 -15.13 -22.53
C GLY A 178 -9.98 -16.66 -22.56
N GLY A 179 -10.17 -17.34 -21.43
CA GLY A 179 -10.01 -18.79 -21.31
C GLY A 179 -8.58 -19.29 -21.23
N MET A 180 -7.58 -18.38 -21.19
CA MET A 180 -6.16 -18.70 -21.13
C MET A 180 -5.71 -19.12 -19.72
N HIS A 181 -4.59 -19.84 -19.65
CA HIS A 181 -3.95 -20.19 -18.38
C HIS A 181 -3.11 -19.04 -17.84
N GLU A 182 -2.93 -19.06 -16.54
CA GLU A 182 -2.01 -18.21 -15.80
C GLU A 182 -0.70 -18.93 -15.58
N TYR A 183 0.39 -18.18 -15.67
CA TYR A 183 1.76 -18.61 -15.41
C TYR A 183 2.47 -17.52 -14.62
N TRP A 184 3.61 -17.88 -14.04
CA TRP A 184 4.46 -16.92 -13.33
C TRP A 184 5.90 -17.04 -13.80
N ALA A 185 6.52 -15.91 -14.07
CA ALA A 185 7.95 -15.85 -14.37
C ALA A 185 8.75 -15.82 -13.07
N CYS A 186 9.87 -16.51 -13.03
CA CYS A 186 10.69 -16.57 -11.83
C CYS A 186 11.51 -15.27 -11.65
N LEU A 187 11.24 -14.51 -10.59
CA LEU A 187 11.94 -13.25 -10.28
C LEU A 187 13.45 -13.46 -10.04
N ARG A 188 13.85 -14.66 -9.63
CA ARG A 188 15.27 -15.03 -9.43
C ARG A 188 16.00 -15.40 -10.71
N ASN A 189 15.26 -15.51 -11.82
CA ASN A 189 15.84 -15.80 -13.14
C ASN A 189 16.42 -14.53 -13.77
N PRO A 190 17.74 -14.46 -14.01
CA PRO A 190 18.37 -13.28 -14.64
C PRO A 190 17.84 -12.95 -16.03
N ALA A 191 17.39 -13.96 -16.78
CA ALA A 191 16.79 -13.75 -18.10
C ALA A 191 15.44 -13.04 -17.99
N TRP A 192 14.62 -13.38 -17.01
CA TRP A 192 13.38 -12.66 -16.75
C TRP A 192 13.64 -11.20 -16.32
N GLN A 193 14.61 -10.97 -15.45
CA GLN A 193 15.00 -9.59 -15.07
C GLN A 193 15.43 -8.74 -16.28
N LYS A 194 16.03 -9.36 -17.32
CA LYS A 194 16.32 -8.66 -18.58
C LYS A 194 15.06 -8.28 -19.34
N VAL A 195 14.03 -9.14 -19.35
CA VAL A 195 12.70 -8.80 -19.92
C VAL A 195 12.11 -7.61 -19.21
N LEU A 196 12.09 -7.64 -17.87
CA LEU A 196 11.57 -6.53 -17.05
C LEU A 196 12.31 -5.23 -17.30
N LYS A 197 13.65 -5.26 -17.40
CA LYS A 197 14.47 -4.08 -17.73
C LYS A 197 14.15 -3.54 -19.12
N ALA A 198 13.94 -4.40 -20.10
CA ALA A 198 13.57 -3.98 -21.45
C ALA A 198 12.19 -3.28 -21.46
N TRP A 199 11.20 -3.82 -20.75
CA TRP A 199 9.89 -3.20 -20.62
C TRP A 199 9.96 -1.87 -19.89
N LEU A 200 10.72 -1.81 -18.78
CA LEU A 200 10.89 -0.59 -18.00
C LEU A 200 11.50 0.53 -18.85
N ARG A 201 12.59 0.24 -19.56
CA ARG A 201 13.22 1.20 -20.49
C ARG A 201 12.22 1.69 -21.54
N HIS A 202 11.46 0.78 -22.13
CA HIS A 202 10.44 1.14 -23.11
C HIS A 202 9.39 2.09 -22.50
N GLY A 203 8.95 1.87 -21.27
CA GLY A 203 8.00 2.77 -20.58
C GLY A 203 8.58 4.17 -20.35
N VAL A 204 9.85 4.25 -19.95
CA VAL A 204 10.55 5.55 -19.79
C VAL A 204 10.65 6.25 -21.15
N ASP A 205 11.01 5.54 -22.22
CA ASP A 205 11.09 6.08 -23.58
C ASP A 205 9.73 6.57 -24.11
N LEU A 206 8.63 6.04 -23.59
CA LEU A 206 7.26 6.47 -23.89
C LEU A 206 6.79 7.66 -23.02
N GLY A 207 7.63 8.16 -22.12
CA GLY A 207 7.35 9.34 -21.29
C GLY A 207 6.61 9.04 -19.99
N LEU A 208 6.70 7.81 -19.45
CA LEU A 208 6.24 7.54 -18.10
C LEU A 208 7.22 8.14 -17.07
N ASP A 209 6.67 8.70 -16.02
CA ASP A 209 7.44 9.25 -14.91
C ASP A 209 7.79 8.19 -13.87
N GLY A 210 7.18 7.03 -13.95
CA GLY A 210 7.45 5.93 -13.05
C GLY A 210 6.52 4.74 -13.22
N PHE A 211 6.59 3.85 -12.24
CA PHE A 211 5.85 2.60 -12.27
C PHE A 211 5.32 2.22 -10.89
N ILE A 212 4.11 1.65 -10.91
CA ILE A 212 3.59 0.86 -9.79
C ILE A 212 3.67 -0.61 -10.18
N VAL A 213 4.42 -1.37 -9.39
CA VAL A 213 4.78 -2.76 -9.68
C VAL A 213 3.85 -3.69 -8.91
N ASN A 214 3.19 -4.58 -9.60
CA ASN A 214 2.19 -5.49 -9.03
C ASN A 214 2.54 -6.95 -9.28
N TYR A 215 1.87 -7.84 -8.52
CA TYR A 215 1.95 -9.31 -8.62
C TYR A 215 3.29 -9.90 -8.20
N PHE A 216 3.67 -9.65 -6.93
CA PHE A 216 4.70 -10.41 -6.24
C PHE A 216 4.05 -11.64 -5.61
N TYR A 217 4.09 -12.75 -6.33
CA TYR A 217 3.57 -14.02 -5.81
C TYR A 217 4.67 -14.81 -5.10
N ARG A 218 4.23 -15.78 -4.32
CA ARG A 218 5.10 -16.72 -3.63
C ARG A 218 4.63 -18.12 -3.93
N HIS A 219 5.31 -18.77 -4.88
CA HIS A 219 5.04 -20.15 -5.24
C HIS A 219 6.25 -21.02 -4.89
N ASP A 220 5.99 -22.32 -4.73
CA ASP A 220 7.02 -23.33 -4.55
C ASP A 220 7.76 -23.57 -5.86
N CYS A 221 8.64 -22.64 -6.23
CA CYS A 221 9.38 -22.74 -7.46
C CYS A 221 10.62 -23.63 -7.30
N HIS A 222 10.64 -24.73 -8.04
CA HIS A 222 11.72 -25.72 -8.03
C HIS A 222 12.80 -25.47 -9.10
N CYS A 223 12.78 -24.34 -9.79
CA CYS A 223 13.80 -24.04 -10.80
C CYS A 223 15.20 -23.93 -10.17
N GLU A 224 16.23 -24.09 -10.98
CA GLU A 224 17.63 -24.09 -10.51
C GLU A 224 18.02 -22.76 -9.87
N HIS A 225 17.46 -21.63 -10.31
CA HIS A 225 17.71 -20.31 -9.71
C HIS A 225 17.20 -20.24 -8.26
N CYS A 226 16.04 -20.84 -8.00
CA CYS A 226 15.48 -20.90 -6.65
C CYS A 226 16.27 -21.85 -5.75
N GLN A 227 16.60 -23.06 -6.24
CA GLN A 227 17.38 -24.04 -5.51
C GLN A 227 18.76 -23.47 -5.11
N THR A 228 19.48 -22.94 -6.08
CA THR A 228 20.82 -22.36 -5.86
C THR A 228 20.76 -21.12 -4.97
N GLY A 229 19.78 -20.24 -5.19
CA GLY A 229 19.60 -19.04 -4.39
C GLY A 229 19.31 -19.36 -2.93
N PHE A 230 18.45 -20.34 -2.66
CA PHE A 230 18.13 -20.73 -1.29
C PHE A 230 19.31 -21.43 -0.59
N ARG A 231 20.05 -22.32 -1.29
CA ARG A 231 21.30 -22.87 -0.75
C ARG A 231 22.27 -21.76 -0.33
N LYS A 232 22.50 -20.79 -1.20
CA LYS A 232 23.36 -19.64 -0.92
C LYS A 232 22.87 -18.87 0.31
N HIS A 233 21.58 -18.58 0.41
CA HIS A 233 20.96 -17.92 1.56
C HIS A 233 21.25 -18.65 2.87
N LEU A 234 21.18 -19.98 2.89
CA LEU A 234 21.47 -20.79 4.06
C LEU A 234 22.96 -20.80 4.41
N ILE A 235 23.86 -20.92 3.41
CA ILE A 235 25.31 -20.88 3.61
C ILE A 235 25.77 -19.55 4.24
N GLU A 236 25.19 -18.45 3.81
CA GLU A 236 25.54 -17.12 4.32
C GLU A 236 25.10 -16.87 5.76
N ARG A 237 24.16 -17.67 6.28
CA ARG A 237 23.52 -17.46 7.60
C ARG A 237 23.85 -18.51 8.63
N TYR A 238 24.22 -19.72 8.22
CA TYR A 238 24.35 -20.87 9.11
C TYR A 238 25.62 -21.66 8.83
N SER A 239 26.29 -22.08 9.92
CA SER A 239 27.37 -23.06 9.87
C SER A 239 26.83 -24.48 9.54
N GLY A 240 27.69 -25.39 9.12
CA GLY A 240 27.28 -26.77 8.87
C GLY A 240 26.68 -27.48 10.09
N GLU A 241 27.19 -27.18 11.32
CA GLU A 241 26.62 -27.69 12.56
C GLU A 241 25.22 -27.14 12.84
N GLU A 242 25.00 -25.87 12.55
CA GLU A 242 23.66 -25.25 12.67
C GLU A 242 22.68 -25.77 11.63
N LEU A 243 23.11 -25.97 10.38
CA LEU A 243 22.29 -26.59 9.34
C LEU A 243 21.81 -27.98 9.77
N LYS A 244 22.72 -28.79 10.30
CA LYS A 244 22.40 -30.11 10.83
C LYS A 244 21.46 -30.05 12.02
N SER A 245 21.77 -29.23 13.02
CA SER A 245 21.01 -29.20 14.28
C SER A 245 19.62 -28.55 14.14
N LYS A 246 19.51 -27.48 13.33
CA LYS A 246 18.25 -26.71 13.15
C LYS A 246 17.35 -27.30 12.09
N PHE A 247 17.93 -27.77 10.99
CA PHE A 247 17.17 -28.17 9.79
C PHE A 247 17.37 -29.63 9.38
N GLY A 248 18.26 -30.38 10.05
CA GLY A 248 18.57 -31.77 9.71
C GLY A 248 19.36 -31.94 8.40
N ILE A 249 19.93 -30.85 7.87
CA ILE A 249 20.65 -30.85 6.59
C ILE A 249 22.12 -31.14 6.85
N THR A 250 22.63 -32.29 6.36
CA THR A 250 24.03 -32.72 6.53
C THR A 250 24.88 -32.49 5.29
N ASP A 251 24.27 -32.46 4.11
CA ASP A 251 24.94 -32.15 2.84
C ASP A 251 24.06 -31.12 2.09
N LEU A 252 24.44 -29.87 2.19
CA LEU A 252 23.66 -28.78 1.58
C LEU A 252 23.87 -28.67 0.06
N GLU A 253 25.06 -29.07 -0.46
CA GLU A 253 25.32 -29.00 -1.89
C GLU A 253 24.48 -30.01 -2.67
N GLY A 254 24.38 -31.23 -2.16
CA GLY A 254 23.53 -32.29 -2.72
C GLY A 254 22.06 -32.19 -2.33
N HIS A 255 21.72 -31.34 -1.37
CA HIS A 255 20.34 -31.23 -0.89
C HIS A 255 19.44 -30.57 -1.91
N ARG A 256 18.37 -31.26 -2.28
CA ARG A 256 17.29 -30.70 -3.09
C ARG A 256 16.09 -30.43 -2.18
N PHE A 257 15.66 -29.18 -2.15
CA PHE A 257 14.51 -28.79 -1.36
C PHE A 257 13.23 -29.23 -2.07
N GLU A 258 12.31 -29.83 -1.31
CA GLU A 258 11.00 -30.23 -1.83
C GLU A 258 10.07 -29.04 -2.03
N GLU A 259 10.30 -27.99 -1.23
CA GLU A 259 9.59 -26.71 -1.31
C GLU A 259 10.62 -25.59 -1.18
N ILE A 260 10.49 -24.47 -1.85
CA ILE A 260 11.44 -23.37 -1.68
C ILE A 260 10.77 -22.06 -1.34
N VAL A 261 9.59 -21.80 -1.59
CA VAL A 261 8.97 -20.50 -1.34
C VAL A 261 7.47 -20.70 -1.24
N SER A 262 6.98 -21.13 -0.14
CA SER A 262 5.56 -21.23 0.01
C SER A 262 5.09 -20.46 1.24
N TRP A 263 3.91 -19.91 1.14
CA TRP A 263 3.21 -19.44 2.31
C TRP A 263 2.57 -20.65 3.02
N HIS A 264 2.91 -20.82 4.29
CA HIS A 264 2.31 -21.86 5.11
C HIS A 264 1.48 -21.25 6.24
N PRO A 265 0.36 -21.87 6.62
CA PRO A 265 -0.36 -21.52 7.83
C PRO A 265 0.59 -21.57 9.05
N PRO A 266 0.37 -20.76 10.09
CA PRO A 266 1.22 -20.72 11.28
C PRO A 266 1.40 -22.07 11.97
N GLU A 267 0.38 -22.91 11.96
CA GLU A 267 0.39 -24.26 12.51
C GLU A 267 1.31 -25.23 11.76
N GLU A 268 1.65 -24.94 10.53
CA GLU A 268 2.55 -25.74 9.70
C GLU A 268 3.96 -25.14 9.65
N THR A 269 4.18 -24.00 10.28
CA THR A 269 5.45 -23.29 10.24
C THR A 269 6.57 -24.06 10.94
N THR A 270 7.67 -24.28 10.22
CA THR A 270 8.91 -24.86 10.75
C THR A 270 10.05 -23.85 10.64
N PRO A 271 11.17 -24.03 11.36
CA PRO A 271 12.32 -23.14 11.20
C PRO A 271 12.81 -23.02 9.75
N LEU A 272 12.80 -24.12 8.98
CA LEU A 272 13.19 -24.11 7.57
C LEU A 272 12.20 -23.33 6.70
N ARG A 273 10.90 -23.50 6.95
CA ARG A 273 9.85 -22.76 6.23
C ARG A 273 9.90 -21.25 6.50
N LEU A 274 10.24 -20.85 7.73
CA LEU A 274 10.49 -19.43 8.03
C LEU A 274 11.69 -18.88 7.27
N GLU A 275 12.76 -19.67 7.10
CA GLU A 275 13.89 -19.28 6.27
C GLU A 275 13.53 -19.20 4.77
N MET A 276 12.69 -20.12 4.27
CA MET A 276 12.17 -20.06 2.90
C MET A 276 11.36 -18.79 2.67
N LEU A 277 10.48 -18.44 3.61
CA LEU A 277 9.67 -17.24 3.55
C LEU A 277 10.57 -15.98 3.56
N SER A 278 11.56 -15.94 4.45
CA SER A 278 12.55 -14.85 4.50
C SER A 278 13.34 -14.74 3.20
N PHE A 279 13.83 -15.86 2.67
CA PHE A 279 14.52 -15.90 1.38
C PHE A 279 13.65 -15.38 0.23
N SER A 280 12.40 -15.81 0.17
CA SER A 280 11.45 -15.35 -0.83
C SER A 280 11.35 -13.83 -0.86
N GLN A 281 11.14 -13.24 0.29
CA GLN A 281 10.94 -11.81 0.41
C GLN A 281 12.22 -11.02 0.13
N ILE A 282 13.37 -11.47 0.64
CA ILE A 282 14.66 -10.86 0.34
C ILE A 282 14.94 -10.92 -1.16
N SER A 283 14.70 -12.05 -1.80
CA SER A 283 14.96 -12.22 -3.23
C SER A 283 13.99 -11.42 -4.11
N ASN A 284 12.72 -11.28 -3.72
CA ASN A 284 11.76 -10.40 -4.40
C ASN A 284 12.20 -8.93 -4.26
N LYS A 285 12.62 -8.53 -3.05
CA LYS A 285 13.17 -7.18 -2.82
C LYS A 285 14.39 -6.93 -3.68
N GLN A 286 15.32 -7.90 -3.76
CA GLN A 286 16.51 -7.78 -4.60
C GLN A 286 16.18 -7.64 -6.09
N ALA A 287 15.18 -8.38 -6.58
CA ALA A 287 14.71 -8.25 -7.96
C ALA A 287 14.09 -6.87 -8.23
N PHE A 288 13.25 -6.39 -7.30
CA PHE A 288 12.69 -5.05 -7.38
C PHE A 288 13.78 -3.97 -7.39
N ASP A 289 14.73 -4.04 -6.47
CA ASP A 289 15.83 -3.07 -6.39
C ASP A 289 16.70 -3.08 -7.65
N GLU A 290 17.02 -4.26 -8.18
CA GLU A 290 17.83 -4.39 -9.37
C GLU A 290 17.17 -3.78 -10.61
N VAL A 291 15.87 -4.04 -10.78
CA VAL A 291 15.14 -3.63 -11.99
C VAL A 291 14.63 -2.19 -11.86
N PHE A 292 13.92 -1.88 -10.79
CA PHE A 292 13.19 -0.60 -10.69
C PHE A 292 13.99 0.49 -10.00
N VAL A 293 14.77 0.15 -8.97
CA VAL A 293 15.56 1.15 -8.25
C VAL A 293 16.87 1.41 -9.00
N ARG A 294 17.78 0.43 -9.07
CA ARG A 294 19.11 0.65 -9.67
C ARG A 294 19.04 0.92 -11.17
N TYR A 295 18.50 -0.02 -11.93
CA TYR A 295 18.44 0.16 -13.38
C TYR A 295 17.44 1.25 -13.78
N GLY A 296 16.27 1.30 -13.17
CA GLY A 296 15.27 2.31 -13.48
C GLY A 296 15.79 3.73 -13.26
N ARG A 297 16.38 4.00 -12.09
CA ARG A 297 16.95 5.32 -11.78
C ARG A 297 18.23 5.65 -12.55
N SER A 298 18.91 4.65 -13.12
CA SER A 298 19.99 4.93 -14.08
C SER A 298 19.49 5.46 -15.42
N LEU A 299 18.21 5.19 -15.77
CA LEU A 299 17.58 5.74 -16.98
C LEU A 299 16.94 7.11 -16.72
N LYS A 300 16.34 7.28 -15.55
CA LYS A 300 15.65 8.50 -15.09
C LYS A 300 15.87 8.61 -13.58
N GLU A 301 16.70 9.56 -13.15
CA GLU A 301 17.15 9.71 -11.75
C GLU A 301 15.98 9.86 -10.78
N ASP A 302 14.98 10.64 -11.15
CA ASP A 302 13.76 10.93 -10.40
C ASP A 302 12.62 9.91 -10.64
N LEU A 303 12.93 8.73 -11.20
CA LEU A 303 11.93 7.71 -11.50
C LEU A 303 11.09 7.38 -10.27
N ILE A 304 9.79 7.55 -10.41
CA ILE A 304 8.82 7.20 -9.38
C ILE A 304 8.64 5.68 -9.36
N VAL A 305 8.83 5.08 -8.20
CA VAL A 305 8.67 3.63 -8.02
C VAL A 305 7.84 3.33 -6.79
N SER A 306 6.93 2.40 -6.92
CA SER A 306 6.10 1.89 -5.84
C SER A 306 5.76 0.43 -6.08
N GLN A 307 5.48 -0.32 -5.02
CA GLN A 307 4.91 -1.66 -5.11
C GLN A 307 3.43 -1.63 -4.76
N TRP A 308 2.65 -2.40 -5.51
CA TRP A 308 1.27 -2.69 -5.18
C TRP A 308 1.22 -3.86 -4.19
N ASN A 309 0.86 -3.59 -2.94
CA ASN A 309 0.76 -4.59 -1.90
C ASN A 309 -0.66 -4.70 -1.35
N HIS A 310 -0.94 -5.83 -0.72
CA HIS A 310 -2.22 -6.12 -0.11
C HIS A 310 -2.06 -6.23 1.40
N LEU A 311 -2.79 -5.41 2.15
CA LEU A 311 -2.79 -5.50 3.61
C LEU A 311 -3.90 -6.41 4.15
N GLY A 312 -4.92 -6.71 3.35
CA GLY A 312 -5.89 -7.78 3.56
C GLY A 312 -6.52 -7.86 4.95
N ASN A 313 -6.96 -6.75 5.55
CA ASN A 313 -7.44 -6.71 6.94
C ASN A 313 -6.40 -7.18 7.95
N PHE A 314 -5.11 -6.92 7.69
CA PHE A 314 -3.97 -7.43 8.46
C PHE A 314 -3.78 -8.96 8.39
N GLY A 315 -4.34 -9.62 7.40
CA GLY A 315 -4.02 -11.01 7.06
C GLY A 315 -2.68 -11.14 6.33
N GLN A 316 -1.64 -10.56 6.88
CA GLN A 316 -0.39 -10.18 6.21
C GLN A 316 0.46 -11.33 5.73
N ILE A 317 0.39 -12.46 6.38
CA ILE A 317 1.31 -13.57 6.07
C ILE A 317 1.18 -14.02 4.62
N ASN A 318 -0.01 -13.89 4.02
CA ASN A 318 -0.22 -14.26 2.62
C ASN A 318 -0.54 -13.09 1.70
N GLY A 319 -0.43 -11.87 2.16
CA GLY A 319 -0.88 -10.71 1.37
C GLY A 319 0.08 -9.55 1.31
N ASP A 320 0.96 -9.40 2.28
CA ASP A 320 1.84 -8.24 2.35
C ASP A 320 3.29 -8.64 2.61
N GLU A 321 4.08 -8.61 1.57
CA GLU A 321 5.53 -8.86 1.64
C GLU A 321 6.21 -7.96 2.67
N ARG A 322 5.81 -6.71 2.78
CA ARG A 322 6.43 -5.71 3.65
C ARG A 322 6.18 -5.95 5.12
N CYS A 323 5.10 -6.62 5.48
CA CYS A 323 4.83 -6.97 6.88
C CYS A 323 5.73 -8.08 7.42
N LEU A 324 6.35 -8.84 6.56
CA LEU A 324 7.19 -9.98 6.93
C LEU A 324 8.68 -9.67 6.97
N LEU A 325 9.08 -8.47 6.55
CA LEU A 325 10.46 -8.00 6.63
C LEU A 325 10.55 -6.73 7.48
N PRO A 326 11.71 -6.47 8.10
CA PRO A 326 11.98 -5.21 8.77
C PRO A 326 11.73 -4.02 7.84
N ALA A 327 11.22 -2.92 8.39
CA ALA A 327 10.84 -1.73 7.62
C ALA A 327 12.02 -1.13 6.84
N GLU A 328 13.23 -1.24 7.36
CA GLU A 328 14.44 -0.78 6.69
C GLU A 328 14.79 -1.54 5.42
N LEU A 329 14.26 -2.75 5.23
CA LEU A 329 14.44 -3.52 4.00
C LEU A 329 13.38 -3.18 2.95
N TRP A 330 12.15 -2.90 3.38
CA TRP A 330 11.04 -2.61 2.49
C TRP A 330 10.59 -1.15 2.63
N GLY A 331 10.04 -0.60 1.57
CA GLY A 331 9.58 0.78 1.51
C GLY A 331 10.71 1.81 1.44
N ARG A 332 11.95 1.44 1.76
CA ARG A 332 13.10 2.36 1.82
C ARG A 332 13.34 3.09 0.51
N ASP A 333 13.30 2.36 -0.60
CA ASP A 333 13.62 2.87 -1.93
C ASP A 333 12.39 3.22 -2.76
N GLU A 334 11.20 2.99 -2.22
CA GLU A 334 9.96 3.37 -2.86
C GLU A 334 9.69 4.87 -2.71
N THR A 335 9.19 5.49 -3.77
CA THR A 335 8.83 6.92 -3.76
C THR A 335 7.60 7.16 -2.90
N TYR A 336 6.61 6.28 -2.99
CA TYR A 336 5.43 6.23 -2.14
C TYR A 336 5.00 4.77 -1.93
N LEU A 337 4.23 4.53 -0.89
CA LEU A 337 3.76 3.19 -0.56
C LEU A 337 2.34 3.01 -1.07
N TRP A 338 2.11 2.00 -1.89
CA TRP A 338 0.79 1.68 -2.40
C TRP A 338 0.28 0.38 -1.79
N TYR A 339 -0.87 0.44 -1.13
CA TYR A 339 -1.54 -0.71 -0.56
C TYR A 339 -2.97 -0.84 -1.10
N SER A 340 -3.35 -2.05 -1.47
CA SER A 340 -4.75 -2.39 -1.70
C SER A 340 -5.41 -2.73 -0.36
N THR A 341 -6.53 -2.13 -0.09
CA THR A 341 -7.28 -2.39 1.15
C THR A 341 -7.99 -3.74 1.14
N GLY A 342 -8.03 -4.41 0.00
CA GLY A 342 -8.92 -5.56 -0.16
C GLY A 342 -10.36 -5.16 0.16
N GLY A 343 -11.02 -5.95 1.00
CA GLY A 343 -12.36 -5.64 1.47
C GLY A 343 -12.47 -4.59 2.58
N ALA A 344 -11.36 -4.24 3.26
CA ALA A 344 -11.41 -3.46 4.51
C ALA A 344 -12.11 -2.12 4.40
N ALA A 345 -11.86 -1.39 3.31
CA ALA A 345 -12.45 -0.09 3.09
C ALA A 345 -13.92 -0.13 2.66
N ASN A 346 -14.37 -1.27 2.17
CA ASN A 346 -15.71 -1.44 1.64
C ASN A 346 -16.70 -1.92 2.71
N PHE A 347 -16.21 -2.59 3.76
CA PHE A 347 -17.04 -3.28 4.73
C PHE A 347 -17.17 -2.54 6.06
N THR A 348 -17.50 -1.25 6.03
CA THR A 348 -17.99 -0.60 7.24
C THR A 348 -19.43 -1.03 7.49
N ASN A 349 -19.74 -1.44 8.72
CA ASN A 349 -21.07 -1.90 9.14
C ASN A 349 -21.47 -1.14 10.40
N LEU A 350 -22.44 -0.26 10.28
CA LEU A 350 -22.89 0.57 11.42
C LEU A 350 -23.61 -0.27 12.48
N LYS A 351 -24.37 -1.29 12.06
CA LYS A 351 -25.14 -2.14 12.98
C LYS A 351 -24.21 -2.90 13.94
N ASP A 352 -23.13 -3.45 13.42
CA ASP A 352 -22.17 -4.22 14.20
C ASP A 352 -21.00 -3.35 14.70
N ARG A 353 -21.10 -2.03 14.54
CA ARG A 353 -20.07 -1.04 14.89
C ARG A 353 -18.72 -1.34 14.24
N PHE A 354 -18.75 -1.96 13.06
CA PHE A 354 -17.57 -2.32 12.33
C PHE A 354 -17.10 -1.13 11.49
N LEU A 355 -16.28 -0.30 12.11
CA LEU A 355 -15.67 0.88 11.48
C LEU A 355 -14.16 0.85 11.72
N GLY A 356 -13.40 1.52 10.84
CA GLY A 356 -12.01 1.89 11.10
C GLY A 356 -10.92 0.92 10.71
N ASP A 357 -11.21 -0.22 10.09
CA ASP A 357 -10.12 -1.08 9.59
C ASP A 357 -9.23 -0.35 8.58
N GLY A 358 -9.80 0.48 7.70
CA GLY A 358 -9.02 1.33 6.79
C GLY A 358 -8.18 2.38 7.54
N THR A 359 -8.74 2.97 8.60
CA THR A 359 -8.01 3.89 9.47
C THR A 359 -6.84 3.20 10.19
N LEU A 360 -7.05 1.99 10.71
CA LEU A 360 -5.97 1.21 11.34
C LEU A 360 -4.87 0.86 10.34
N GLN A 361 -5.25 0.48 9.11
CA GLN A 361 -4.28 0.22 8.04
C GLN A 361 -3.46 1.46 7.70
N ALA A 362 -4.10 2.62 7.53
CA ALA A 362 -3.41 3.88 7.24
C ALA A 362 -2.42 4.24 8.35
N ARG A 363 -2.84 4.18 9.62
CA ARG A 363 -1.97 4.47 10.77
C ARG A 363 -0.83 3.46 10.91
N TYR A 364 -1.07 2.18 10.59
CA TYR A 364 -0.03 1.16 10.56
C TYR A 364 1.04 1.47 9.50
N ILE A 365 0.63 1.72 8.26
CA ILE A 365 1.57 2.03 7.18
C ILE A 365 2.42 3.24 7.55
N ARG A 366 1.78 4.26 8.06
CA ARG A 366 2.44 5.50 8.50
C ARG A 366 3.53 5.23 9.54
N GLY A 367 3.21 4.51 10.59
CA GLY A 367 4.15 4.20 11.68
C GLY A 367 5.19 3.14 11.32
N ALA A 368 4.85 2.20 10.42
CA ALA A 368 5.76 1.15 9.99
C ALA A 368 6.85 1.65 9.03
N PHE A 369 6.61 2.74 8.32
CA PHE A 369 7.49 3.24 7.26
C PHE A 369 7.93 4.70 7.45
N ASN A 370 7.98 5.14 8.69
CA ASN A 370 8.52 6.44 9.10
C ASN A 370 7.86 7.62 8.36
N ASP A 371 6.53 7.67 8.40
CA ASP A 371 5.71 8.71 7.75
C ASP A 371 5.98 8.90 6.24
N ARG A 372 6.40 7.85 5.52
CA ARG A 372 6.52 7.92 4.06
C ARG A 372 5.18 8.21 3.42
N PRO A 373 5.18 8.94 2.29
CA PRO A 373 3.98 9.12 1.50
C PRO A 373 3.35 7.77 1.14
N PHE A 374 2.04 7.66 1.30
CA PHE A 374 1.33 6.41 1.03
C PHE A 374 -0.08 6.64 0.52
N THR A 375 -0.63 5.61 -0.08
CA THR A 375 -2.04 5.52 -0.43
C THR A 375 -2.63 4.16 -0.07
N LEU A 376 -3.93 4.13 0.19
CA LEU A 376 -4.74 2.92 0.20
C LEU A 376 -5.63 2.93 -1.04
N GLY A 377 -5.35 2.06 -1.99
CA GLY A 377 -6.17 1.90 -3.19
C GLY A 377 -7.55 1.36 -2.83
N LYS A 378 -8.57 2.11 -3.18
CA LYS A 378 -9.98 1.79 -2.91
C LYS A 378 -10.68 1.39 -4.21
N TYR A 379 -11.56 0.40 -4.13
CA TYR A 379 -12.24 -0.14 -5.30
C TYR A 379 -13.56 0.56 -5.62
N GLU A 380 -14.11 0.28 -6.80
CA GLU A 380 -15.29 0.95 -7.38
C GLU A 380 -16.51 1.04 -6.47
N ASN A 381 -16.73 0.05 -5.63
CA ASN A 381 -17.88 0.02 -4.73
C ASN A 381 -17.67 0.79 -3.42
N THR A 382 -16.52 1.46 -3.27
CA THR A 382 -16.21 2.23 -2.07
C THR A 382 -17.05 3.50 -2.03
N ARG A 383 -17.50 3.87 -0.82
CA ARG A 383 -18.14 5.16 -0.57
C ARG A 383 -17.13 6.29 -0.70
N ILE A 384 -17.34 7.16 -1.68
CA ILE A 384 -16.31 8.06 -2.21
C ILE A 384 -15.87 9.11 -1.18
N ARG A 385 -16.83 9.84 -0.57
CA ARG A 385 -16.51 10.89 0.41
C ARG A 385 -15.78 10.33 1.60
N SER A 386 -16.32 9.24 2.18
CA SER A 386 -15.70 8.59 3.34
C SER A 386 -14.31 8.05 3.02
N ALA A 387 -14.11 7.49 1.83
CA ALA A 387 -12.81 6.95 1.41
C ALA A 387 -11.74 8.04 1.25
N ILE A 388 -12.10 9.17 0.64
CA ILE A 388 -11.18 10.31 0.50
C ILE A 388 -10.88 10.94 1.87
N ALA A 389 -11.93 11.15 2.67
CA ALA A 389 -11.81 11.73 4.00
C ALA A 389 -10.95 10.88 4.93
N GLU A 390 -11.18 9.56 4.97
CA GLU A 390 -10.41 8.62 5.80
C GLU A 390 -8.92 8.68 5.47
N MET A 391 -8.59 8.73 4.16
CA MET A 391 -7.20 8.81 3.72
C MET A 391 -6.56 10.13 4.14
N ALA A 392 -7.19 11.24 3.81
CA ALA A 392 -6.69 12.58 4.13
C ALA A 392 -6.55 12.79 5.65
N ALA A 393 -7.53 12.33 6.44
CA ALA A 393 -7.51 12.44 7.91
C ALA A 393 -6.39 11.64 8.57
N ASN A 394 -5.81 10.65 7.89
CA ASN A 394 -4.77 9.79 8.43
C ASN A 394 -3.41 9.97 7.71
N GLY A 395 -3.24 11.07 6.96
CA GLY A 395 -1.97 11.46 6.36
C GLY A 395 -1.57 10.73 5.07
N GLY A 396 -2.51 10.00 4.45
CA GLY A 396 -2.31 9.37 3.16
C GLY A 396 -2.92 10.17 2.01
N ALA A 397 -2.42 9.96 0.79
CA ALA A 397 -3.00 10.54 -0.41
C ALA A 397 -4.22 9.71 -0.85
N PRO A 398 -5.41 10.32 -1.01
CA PRO A 398 -6.53 9.61 -1.61
C PRO A 398 -6.19 9.15 -3.02
N MET A 399 -6.45 7.88 -3.27
CA MET A 399 -6.34 7.27 -4.58
C MET A 399 -7.28 6.09 -4.65
N GLY A 400 -7.97 5.91 -5.74
CA GLY A 400 -8.75 4.71 -5.89
C GLY A 400 -9.61 4.69 -7.14
N PHE A 401 -10.19 3.53 -7.32
CA PHE A 401 -11.20 3.25 -8.33
C PHE A 401 -12.58 3.50 -7.74
N TYR A 402 -12.77 4.64 -7.09
CA TYR A 402 -13.97 4.95 -6.31
C TYR A 402 -15.25 4.74 -7.08
N THR A 403 -15.16 4.86 -8.40
CA THR A 403 -16.26 4.63 -9.31
C THR A 403 -15.74 4.35 -10.70
N ARG A 404 -16.63 3.83 -11.56
CA ARG A 404 -16.37 3.89 -13.00
C ARG A 404 -16.47 5.33 -13.48
N PHE A 405 -15.59 5.69 -14.37
CA PHE A 405 -15.51 7.04 -14.92
C PHE A 405 -16.83 7.55 -15.53
N THR A 406 -17.72 6.65 -15.89
CA THR A 406 -19.03 6.94 -16.45
C THR A 406 -20.02 7.59 -15.47
N ASP A 407 -19.77 7.55 -14.14
CA ASP A 407 -20.64 8.17 -13.16
C ASP A 407 -20.31 9.66 -12.97
N PRO A 408 -21.16 10.60 -13.50
CA PRO A 408 -20.89 12.03 -13.42
C PRO A 408 -21.03 12.60 -12.01
N GLU A 409 -21.87 12.03 -11.16
CA GLU A 409 -22.01 12.50 -9.76
C GLU A 409 -20.80 12.11 -8.94
N ALA A 410 -20.26 10.92 -9.16
CA ALA A 410 -19.02 10.49 -8.54
C ALA A 410 -17.85 11.41 -8.93
N ARG A 411 -17.72 11.75 -10.22
CA ARG A 411 -16.70 12.70 -10.68
C ARG A 411 -16.81 14.06 -10.00
N LYS A 412 -18.03 14.60 -9.84
CA LYS A 412 -18.26 15.88 -9.15
C LYS A 412 -17.79 15.84 -7.70
N VAL A 413 -18.09 14.75 -7.00
CA VAL A 413 -17.70 14.58 -5.61
C VAL A 413 -16.18 14.46 -5.47
N ILE A 414 -15.52 13.68 -6.32
CA ILE A 414 -14.05 13.56 -6.31
C ILE A 414 -13.42 14.94 -6.57
N ILE A 415 -13.90 15.67 -7.58
CA ILE A 415 -13.42 17.03 -7.89
C ILE A 415 -13.56 17.95 -6.68
N LEU A 416 -14.73 17.96 -6.02
CA LEU A 416 -14.97 18.80 -4.85
C LEU A 416 -13.97 18.55 -3.74
N TYR A 417 -13.75 17.28 -3.39
CA TYR A 417 -12.83 16.90 -2.34
C TYR A 417 -11.37 17.18 -2.72
N TYR A 418 -10.98 16.90 -3.97
CA TYR A 418 -9.61 17.16 -4.44
C TYR A 418 -9.30 18.66 -4.49
N GLN A 419 -10.27 19.49 -4.87
CA GLN A 419 -10.11 20.95 -4.80
C GLN A 419 -9.97 21.45 -3.36
N PHE A 420 -10.67 20.83 -2.41
CA PHE A 420 -10.50 21.11 -0.99
C PHE A 420 -9.09 20.74 -0.51
N LEU A 421 -8.61 19.55 -0.82
CA LEU A 421 -7.25 19.11 -0.48
C LEU A 421 -6.19 20.02 -1.11
N LYS A 422 -6.41 20.47 -2.33
CA LYS A 422 -5.51 21.42 -3.00
C LYS A 422 -5.51 22.80 -2.32
N LYS A 423 -6.70 23.32 -2.00
CA LYS A 423 -6.86 24.63 -1.36
C LYS A 423 -6.14 24.69 -0.01
N TYR A 424 -6.15 23.59 0.72
CA TYR A 424 -5.56 23.47 2.05
C TYR A 424 -4.37 22.50 2.07
N ASP A 425 -3.60 22.48 1.02
CA ASP A 425 -2.51 21.53 0.80
C ASP A 425 -1.54 21.41 1.98
N ALA A 426 -1.20 22.52 2.62
CA ALA A 426 -0.30 22.55 3.77
C ALA A 426 -0.80 21.72 4.98
N LEU A 427 -2.10 21.51 5.13
CA LEU A 427 -2.65 20.64 6.20
C LEU A 427 -2.37 19.16 5.96
N PHE A 428 -2.20 18.76 4.70
CA PHE A 428 -2.15 17.36 4.29
C PHE A 428 -0.75 16.92 3.89
N ARG A 429 0.02 17.82 3.27
CA ARG A 429 1.33 17.51 2.71
C ARG A 429 2.36 17.28 3.80
N GLY A 430 2.86 16.03 3.88
CA GLY A 430 3.93 15.67 4.80
C GLY A 430 3.62 15.94 6.28
N ASN A 431 2.35 16.05 6.66
CA ASN A 431 1.96 16.30 8.04
C ASN A 431 2.41 15.17 8.98
N LEU A 432 2.57 15.45 10.25
CA LEU A 432 2.95 14.49 11.28
C LEU A 432 1.75 14.19 12.19
N PRO A 433 1.60 12.94 12.67
CA PRO A 433 0.53 12.61 13.61
C PRO A 433 0.72 13.33 14.94
N HIS A 434 -0.39 13.78 15.53
CA HIS A 434 -0.44 14.21 16.92
C HIS A 434 -1.22 13.17 17.72
N ALA A 435 -0.53 12.43 18.59
CA ALA A 435 -1.09 11.29 19.30
C ALA A 435 -0.72 11.32 20.79
N GLU A 436 -1.65 10.90 21.64
CA GLU A 436 -1.49 10.76 23.09
C GLU A 436 -1.20 9.31 23.49
N VAL A 437 -1.49 8.37 22.59
CA VAL A 437 -1.32 6.93 22.78
C VAL A 437 -0.58 6.32 21.60
N VAL A 438 0.27 5.35 21.87
CA VAL A 438 0.89 4.47 20.88
C VAL A 438 0.28 3.09 21.01
N LEU A 439 -0.41 2.62 19.99
CA LEU A 439 -0.84 1.23 19.86
C LEU A 439 0.23 0.43 19.14
N VAL A 440 0.75 -0.61 19.80
CA VAL A 440 1.85 -1.41 19.25
C VAL A 440 1.33 -2.52 18.36
N PHE A 441 1.78 -2.54 17.11
CA PHE A 441 1.53 -3.65 16.19
C PHE A 441 2.54 -4.78 16.43
N PRO A 442 2.10 -6.04 16.64
CA PRO A 442 2.97 -7.15 17.05
C PRO A 442 3.72 -7.78 15.85
N ARG A 443 4.48 -6.98 15.08
CA ARG A 443 5.14 -7.43 13.84
C ARG A 443 6.13 -8.55 14.08
N SER A 444 6.91 -8.49 15.16
CA SER A 444 7.84 -9.54 15.53
C SER A 444 7.17 -10.90 15.80
N ARG A 445 5.92 -10.90 16.30
CA ARG A 445 5.14 -12.13 16.48
C ARG A 445 4.62 -12.65 15.15
N VAL A 446 4.14 -11.76 14.29
CA VAL A 446 3.70 -12.10 12.92
C VAL A 446 4.84 -12.77 12.15
N HIS A 447 6.05 -12.24 12.25
CA HIS A 447 7.25 -12.82 11.62
C HIS A 447 7.55 -14.25 12.12
N ARG A 448 7.06 -14.63 13.28
CA ARG A 448 7.19 -15.99 13.84
C ARG A 448 5.94 -16.84 13.66
N GLY A 449 4.95 -16.36 12.88
CA GLY A 449 3.73 -17.08 12.60
C GLY A 449 2.57 -16.87 13.60
N ASP A 450 2.73 -16.06 14.66
CA ASP A 450 1.64 -15.75 15.61
C ASP A 450 0.70 -14.68 15.04
N VAL A 451 -0.26 -15.11 14.22
CA VAL A 451 -1.30 -14.23 13.67
C VAL A 451 -2.43 -13.94 14.66
N GLY A 452 -2.57 -14.72 15.73
CA GLY A 452 -3.60 -14.49 16.76
C GLY A 452 -3.42 -13.15 17.49
N SER A 453 -2.17 -12.68 17.61
CA SER A 453 -1.86 -11.36 18.17
C SER A 453 -2.40 -10.20 17.33
N VAL A 454 -2.58 -10.39 16.03
CA VAL A 454 -3.14 -9.39 15.11
C VAL A 454 -4.61 -9.11 15.41
N GLU A 455 -5.39 -10.15 15.72
CA GLU A 455 -6.79 -9.97 16.05
C GLU A 455 -6.97 -9.24 17.38
N ARG A 456 -6.09 -9.49 18.37
CA ARG A 456 -6.07 -8.72 19.63
C ARG A 456 -5.75 -7.25 19.37
N PHE A 457 -4.73 -6.98 18.57
CA PHE A 457 -4.37 -5.63 18.12
C PHE A 457 -5.56 -4.92 17.45
N ARG A 458 -6.24 -5.58 16.51
CA ARG A 458 -7.41 -5.01 15.81
C ARG A 458 -8.54 -4.65 16.76
N ARG A 459 -8.86 -5.51 17.73
CA ARG A 459 -9.89 -5.23 18.73
C ARG A 459 -9.55 -4.03 19.61
N LEU A 460 -8.30 -3.92 20.07
CA LEU A 460 -7.83 -2.75 20.81
C LEU A 460 -7.89 -1.48 19.97
N GLY A 461 -7.44 -1.55 18.70
CA GLY A 461 -7.47 -0.43 17.78
C GLY A 461 -8.91 0.08 17.54
N ARG A 462 -9.86 -0.82 17.34
CA ARG A 462 -11.30 -0.44 17.20
C ARG A 462 -11.84 0.23 18.46
N ALA A 463 -11.53 -0.31 19.63
CA ALA A 463 -11.96 0.30 20.89
C ALA A 463 -11.38 1.71 21.08
N LEU A 464 -10.11 1.93 20.71
CA LEU A 464 -9.49 3.25 20.74
C LEU A 464 -10.17 4.23 19.76
N LEU A 465 -10.60 3.76 18.59
CA LEU A 465 -11.36 4.57 17.63
C LEU A 465 -12.75 4.93 18.16
N GLU A 466 -13.47 3.98 18.77
CA GLU A 466 -14.78 4.22 19.37
C GLU A 466 -14.73 5.19 20.55
N GLU A 467 -13.65 5.17 21.32
CA GLU A 467 -13.37 6.08 22.44
C GLU A 467 -12.76 7.42 21.99
N HIS A 468 -12.67 7.64 20.69
CA HIS A 468 -12.08 8.85 20.07
C HIS A 468 -10.68 9.20 20.60
N VAL A 469 -9.88 8.19 20.91
CA VAL A 469 -8.52 8.38 21.40
C VAL A 469 -7.61 8.84 20.26
N LEU A 470 -6.80 9.86 20.49
CA LEU A 470 -5.75 10.26 19.56
C LEU A 470 -4.58 9.29 19.70
N PHE A 471 -4.42 8.38 18.75
CA PHE A 471 -3.33 7.39 18.77
C PHE A 471 -2.68 7.20 17.43
N GLU A 472 -1.42 6.82 17.47
CA GLU A 472 -0.65 6.31 16.33
C GLU A 472 -0.36 4.82 16.51
N ILE A 473 0.06 4.16 15.44
CA ILE A 473 0.45 2.74 15.46
C ILE A 473 1.93 2.64 15.18
N VAL A 474 2.65 1.85 15.96
CA VAL A 474 4.09 1.59 15.78
C VAL A 474 4.34 0.10 15.91
N PRO A 475 5.04 -0.55 14.94
CA PRO A 475 5.49 -1.92 15.11
C PRO A 475 6.42 -2.10 16.31
N ASP A 476 6.32 -3.26 16.96
CA ASP A 476 7.11 -3.57 18.18
C ASP A 476 8.63 -3.54 17.95
N ASP A 477 9.10 -3.92 16.77
CA ASP A 477 10.50 -3.89 16.37
C ASP A 477 11.05 -2.47 16.10
N LEU A 478 10.18 -1.48 15.90
CA LEU A 478 10.55 -0.07 15.73
C LEU A 478 10.36 0.77 17.01
N LEU A 479 9.69 0.21 18.02
CA LEU A 479 9.31 0.96 19.22
C LEU A 479 10.52 1.52 19.99
N SER A 480 11.61 0.77 20.07
CA SER A 480 12.83 1.18 20.79
C SER A 480 13.53 2.39 20.17
N GLY A 481 13.38 2.60 18.85
CA GLY A 481 13.95 3.75 18.14
C GLY A 481 13.04 4.99 18.16
N LYS A 482 11.80 4.85 18.62
CA LYS A 482 10.84 5.95 18.64
C LYS A 482 10.99 6.81 19.89
N LYS A 483 11.10 8.12 19.69
CA LYS A 483 11.03 9.09 20.79
C LYS A 483 9.58 9.25 21.26
N LEU A 484 9.26 8.64 22.39
CA LEU A 484 7.97 8.82 23.05
C LEU A 484 7.96 10.16 23.80
N GLN A 485 7.01 11.03 23.42
CA GLN A 485 6.84 12.36 24.03
C GLN A 485 5.78 12.35 25.15
N GLY A 486 5.91 11.42 26.11
CA GLY A 486 4.94 11.25 27.18
C GLY A 486 3.68 10.46 26.79
N GLN A 487 3.68 9.83 25.63
CA GLN A 487 2.58 8.99 25.15
C GLN A 487 2.46 7.70 25.97
N THR A 488 1.23 7.26 26.17
CA THR A 488 0.95 5.96 26.79
C THR A 488 1.07 4.85 25.74
N VAL A 489 1.83 3.79 26.05
CA VAL A 489 2.03 2.65 25.16
C VAL A 489 1.04 1.53 25.49
N ILE A 490 0.28 1.07 24.50
CA ILE A 490 -0.67 -0.04 24.59
C ILE A 490 -0.17 -1.17 23.68
N THR A 491 0.15 -2.30 24.26
CA THR A 491 0.57 -3.50 23.52
C THR A 491 -0.62 -4.43 23.24
N SER A 492 -0.48 -5.36 22.31
CA SER A 492 -1.49 -6.37 21.99
C SER A 492 -1.77 -7.36 23.14
N ASP A 493 -1.01 -7.30 24.25
CA ASP A 493 -1.21 -8.15 25.44
C ASP A 493 -2.17 -7.53 26.45
N VAL A 494 -2.56 -6.27 26.26
CA VAL A 494 -3.55 -5.62 27.11
C VAL A 494 -4.93 -6.24 26.86
N ASP A 495 -5.60 -6.65 27.93
CA ASP A 495 -7.00 -7.08 27.82
C ASP A 495 -7.92 -5.92 27.47
N LEU A 496 -8.90 -6.19 26.63
CA LEU A 496 -9.85 -5.17 26.18
C LEU A 496 -10.62 -4.53 27.38
N THR A 497 -10.92 -5.32 28.39
CA THR A 497 -11.58 -4.87 29.63
C THR A 497 -10.75 -3.88 30.44
N ASP A 498 -9.42 -3.99 30.35
CA ASP A 498 -8.48 -3.14 31.08
C ASP A 498 -8.06 -1.89 30.30
N LEU A 499 -8.41 -1.84 29.01
CA LEU A 499 -7.96 -0.78 28.10
C LEU A 499 -8.25 0.62 28.64
N LEU A 500 -9.49 0.87 29.06
CA LEU A 500 -9.90 2.21 29.55
C LEU A 500 -9.10 2.63 30.79
N GLY A 501 -8.76 1.67 31.67
CA GLY A 501 -7.94 1.92 32.86
C GLY A 501 -6.47 2.24 32.55
N LYS A 502 -6.00 1.87 31.34
CA LYS A 502 -4.62 2.13 30.88
C LYS A 502 -4.49 3.48 30.17
N LEU A 503 -5.62 4.07 29.72
CA LEU A 503 -5.57 5.34 28.99
C LEU A 503 -5.22 6.52 29.90
N PRO A 504 -4.58 7.58 29.39
CA PRO A 504 -4.30 8.79 30.14
C PRO A 504 -5.61 9.42 30.66
N LYS A 505 -5.68 9.73 31.96
CA LYS A 505 -6.88 10.33 32.57
C LYS A 505 -7.21 11.70 31.97
N ASN A 506 -6.17 12.48 31.66
CA ASN A 506 -6.28 13.84 31.11
C ASN A 506 -6.09 13.86 29.59
N ARG A 507 -6.57 12.82 28.88
CA ARG A 507 -6.51 12.80 27.41
C ARG A 507 -7.52 13.78 26.80
N SER A 508 -7.31 14.12 25.55
CA SER A 508 -8.30 14.82 24.73
C SER A 508 -9.62 14.03 24.68
N LYS A 509 -10.75 14.75 24.66
CA LYS A 509 -12.11 14.17 24.71
C LYS A 509 -12.98 14.81 23.63
N PHE A 510 -13.78 14.00 22.99
CA PHE A 510 -14.70 14.40 21.93
C PHE A 510 -16.08 13.81 22.24
N GLU A 511 -17.10 14.63 22.43
CA GLU A 511 -18.48 14.19 22.68
C GLU A 511 -19.17 13.77 21.38
N ALA A 512 -18.40 13.12 20.50
CA ALA A 512 -18.86 12.65 19.21
C ALA A 512 -19.51 11.26 19.31
N PRO A 513 -20.46 10.92 18.45
CA PRO A 513 -21.00 9.56 18.37
C PRO A 513 -19.94 8.61 17.76
N PHE A 514 -20.10 7.30 18.02
CA PHE A 514 -19.18 6.27 17.53
C PHE A 514 -18.98 6.26 16.01
N THR A 515 -19.93 6.84 15.26
CA THR A 515 -19.84 6.96 13.80
C THR A 515 -18.85 8.01 13.34
N VAL A 516 -18.32 8.83 14.23
CA VAL A 516 -17.27 9.81 13.91
C VAL A 516 -15.93 9.26 14.36
N GLN A 517 -14.99 9.19 13.45
CA GLN A 517 -13.60 8.89 13.79
C GLN A 517 -12.79 10.17 13.86
N VAL A 518 -11.87 10.22 14.81
CA VAL A 518 -11.05 11.39 15.09
C VAL A 518 -9.58 11.06 14.89
N SER A 519 -8.87 11.96 14.25
CA SER A 519 -7.40 11.98 14.22
C SER A 519 -6.90 13.40 14.42
N ALA A 520 -5.62 13.54 14.74
CA ALA A 520 -4.98 14.84 14.82
C ALA A 520 -3.62 14.80 14.14
N SER A 521 -3.27 15.91 13.51
CA SER A 521 -1.99 16.11 12.85
C SER A 521 -1.47 17.54 13.04
N ARG A 522 -0.22 17.72 12.67
CA ARG A 522 0.40 19.03 12.57
C ARG A 522 1.26 19.09 11.31
N PRO A 523 1.44 20.26 10.68
CA PRO A 523 2.42 20.41 9.61
C PRO A 523 3.83 20.00 10.08
N ALA A 524 4.61 19.40 9.20
CA ALA A 524 5.96 18.92 9.57
C ALA A 524 6.90 20.05 9.95
N GLU A 525 6.78 21.20 9.27
CA GLU A 525 7.66 22.36 9.42
C GLU A 525 7.08 23.44 10.35
N ASP A 526 5.80 23.35 10.71
CA ASP A 526 5.12 24.33 11.55
C ASP A 526 4.62 23.71 12.86
N THR A 527 5.24 24.12 13.97
CA THR A 527 4.82 23.73 15.33
C THR A 527 3.73 24.63 15.90
N HIS A 528 3.29 25.65 15.17
CA HIS A 528 2.28 26.61 15.57
C HIS A 528 0.88 26.28 15.05
N GLU A 529 0.69 25.06 14.63
CA GLU A 529 -0.58 24.59 14.10
C GLU A 529 -0.90 23.16 14.61
N LEU A 530 -2.17 22.95 14.92
CA LEU A 530 -2.69 21.64 15.29
C LEU A 530 -4.05 21.44 14.62
N ASP A 531 -4.20 20.35 13.88
CA ASP A 531 -5.36 20.06 13.06
C ASP A 531 -6.08 18.81 13.58
N PHE A 532 -7.38 18.94 13.83
CA PHE A 532 -8.26 17.84 14.26
C PHE A 532 -9.17 17.47 13.10
N HIS A 533 -9.08 16.23 12.66
CA HIS A 533 -9.83 15.70 11.54
C HIS A 533 -10.99 14.82 12.05
N PHE A 534 -12.15 15.02 11.50
CA PHE A 534 -13.38 14.30 11.84
C PHE A 534 -13.96 13.67 10.58
N VAL A 535 -14.08 12.33 10.60
CA VAL A 535 -14.69 11.58 9.49
C VAL A 535 -15.98 10.97 9.98
N ASN A 536 -17.10 11.40 9.43
CA ASN A 536 -18.42 10.91 9.76
C ASN A 536 -18.82 9.76 8.83
N TYR A 537 -19.00 8.57 9.39
CA TYR A 537 -19.48 7.38 8.68
C TYR A 537 -20.99 7.18 8.79
N ASN A 538 -21.72 8.08 9.46
CA ASN A 538 -23.17 7.97 9.60
C ASN A 538 -23.87 8.10 8.25
N ARG A 539 -24.74 7.16 7.97
CA ARG A 539 -25.45 7.04 6.70
C ARG A 539 -26.71 6.22 6.80
N LYS A 540 -27.56 6.30 5.79
CA LYS A 540 -28.63 5.32 5.61
C LYS A 540 -27.99 4.01 5.09
N GLU A 541 -27.98 2.99 5.95
CA GLU A 541 -27.46 1.68 5.55
C GLU A 541 -28.31 1.06 4.43
N PRO A 542 -27.69 0.53 3.36
CA PRO A 542 -28.39 -0.29 2.40
C PRO A 542 -28.81 -1.63 3.04
N PRO A 543 -29.82 -2.33 2.46
CA PRO A 543 -30.18 -3.67 2.92
C PRO A 543 -28.97 -4.61 2.88
N HIS A 544 -28.89 -5.51 3.84
CA HIS A 544 -27.90 -6.59 3.79
C HIS A 544 -28.20 -7.52 2.60
N GLY A 545 -27.15 -8.09 2.05
CA GLY A 545 -27.27 -9.10 1.01
C GLY A 545 -27.99 -10.36 1.50
N ALA A 546 -28.32 -11.28 0.60
CA ALA A 546 -28.96 -12.54 0.93
C ALA A 546 -28.09 -13.42 1.86
N ASP A 547 -26.79 -13.19 1.90
CA ASP A 547 -25.82 -13.83 2.79
C ASP A 547 -25.72 -13.14 4.17
N GLY A 548 -26.57 -12.15 4.45
CA GLY A 548 -26.57 -11.37 5.68
C GLY A 548 -25.40 -10.41 5.83
N LYS A 549 -24.52 -10.30 4.84
CA LYS A 549 -23.37 -9.38 4.87
C LYS A 549 -23.79 -7.96 4.49
N PRO A 550 -23.12 -6.94 5.04
CA PRO A 550 -23.35 -5.56 4.64
C PRO A 550 -23.00 -5.34 3.17
N SER A 551 -23.68 -4.41 2.52
CA SER A 551 -23.33 -3.98 1.17
C SER A 551 -21.87 -3.49 1.12
N PRO A 552 -21.10 -3.85 0.09
CA PRO A 552 -19.74 -3.35 -0.11
C PRO A 552 -19.65 -1.84 -0.38
N GLY A 553 -20.78 -1.16 -0.54
CA GLY A 553 -20.83 0.29 -0.57
C GLY A 553 -21.32 0.95 -1.84
N GLY A 554 -21.44 0.24 -2.96
CA GLY A 554 -22.10 0.73 -4.18
C GLY A 554 -21.68 2.11 -4.73
N GLY A 555 -20.46 2.55 -4.45
CA GLY A 555 -19.95 3.84 -4.90
C GLY A 555 -20.74 5.01 -4.31
N ILE A 556 -21.08 6.00 -5.16
CA ILE A 556 -21.80 7.20 -4.74
C ILE A 556 -23.28 6.92 -4.42
N SER A 557 -23.89 5.93 -5.06
CA SER A 557 -25.31 5.62 -4.92
C SER A 557 -25.70 5.15 -3.50
N ASP A 558 -24.80 4.42 -2.83
CA ASP A 558 -25.02 3.88 -1.50
C ASP A 558 -24.39 4.72 -0.38
N GLU A 559 -23.80 5.84 -0.72
CA GLU A 559 -23.12 6.66 0.27
C GLU A 559 -24.10 7.32 1.24
N LYS A 560 -25.18 7.92 0.75
CA LYS A 560 -26.32 8.51 1.48
C LYS A 560 -25.97 9.01 2.89
N PRO A 561 -24.98 9.90 3.06
CA PRO A 561 -24.51 10.31 4.37
C PRO A 561 -25.57 11.10 5.10
N ILE A 562 -25.64 10.87 6.42
CA ILE A 562 -26.47 11.64 7.36
C ILE A 562 -25.54 12.60 8.09
N PRO A 563 -25.76 13.92 8.01
CA PRO A 563 -24.98 14.90 8.73
C PRO A 563 -24.96 14.61 10.24
N ILE A 564 -23.85 14.93 10.89
CA ILE A 564 -23.72 14.80 12.32
C ILE A 564 -23.95 16.16 12.97
N ALA A 565 -24.78 16.20 14.02
CA ALA A 565 -24.97 17.39 14.82
C ALA A 565 -23.67 17.81 15.49
N GLY A 566 -23.51 19.11 15.74
CA GLY A 566 -22.30 19.63 16.39
C GLY A 566 -22.11 19.06 17.80
N PHE A 567 -20.85 18.86 18.19
CA PHE A 567 -20.45 18.30 19.48
C PHE A 567 -19.30 19.09 20.11
N VAL A 568 -19.10 18.90 21.41
CA VAL A 568 -18.01 19.55 22.16
C VAL A 568 -16.73 18.75 22.03
N ALA A 569 -15.62 19.44 21.82
CA ALA A 569 -14.28 18.89 21.87
C ALA A 569 -13.45 19.63 22.94
N LYS A 570 -12.77 18.85 23.76
CA LYS A 570 -11.81 19.31 24.76
C LYS A 570 -10.48 18.64 24.45
N VAL A 571 -9.50 19.41 24.00
CA VAL A 571 -8.25 18.87 23.46
C VAL A 571 -7.04 19.39 24.21
N ASN A 572 -6.01 18.58 24.31
CA ASN A 572 -4.74 18.95 24.89
C ASN A 572 -3.85 19.61 23.84
N LEU A 573 -3.28 20.74 24.24
CA LEU A 573 -2.30 21.47 23.44
C LEU A 573 -0.86 21.08 23.83
N PRO A 574 0.10 21.24 22.92
CA PRO A 574 1.51 21.18 23.26
C PRO A 574 1.86 22.15 24.38
N GLU A 575 2.92 21.83 25.14
CA GLU A 575 3.33 22.69 26.26
C GLU A 575 3.67 24.12 25.81
N LYS A 576 3.23 25.10 26.59
CA LYS A 576 3.47 26.53 26.38
C LYS A 576 2.80 27.13 25.13
N SER A 577 1.95 26.39 24.44
CA SER A 577 1.20 26.93 23.30
C SER A 577 0.07 27.87 23.76
N LYS A 578 -0.15 28.94 23.01
CA LYS A 578 -1.29 29.85 23.16
C LYS A 578 -2.10 29.84 21.88
N VAL A 579 -3.39 29.63 21.98
CA VAL A 579 -4.29 29.64 20.82
C VAL A 579 -4.45 31.09 20.31
N SER A 580 -4.39 31.25 19.00
CA SER A 580 -4.63 32.53 18.33
C SER A 580 -5.91 32.55 17.51
N SER A 581 -6.28 31.42 16.91
CA SER A 581 -7.55 31.25 16.21
C SER A 581 -7.92 29.78 16.12
N VAL A 582 -9.21 29.49 15.97
CA VAL A 582 -9.77 28.15 15.74
C VAL A 582 -10.77 28.25 14.60
N VAL A 583 -10.52 27.52 13.51
CA VAL A 583 -11.30 27.60 12.27
C VAL A 583 -11.77 26.22 11.86
N PHE A 584 -13.04 26.10 11.49
CA PHE A 584 -13.59 24.88 10.91
C PHE A 584 -13.58 24.94 9.39
N LEU A 585 -13.13 23.84 8.77
CA LEU A 585 -13.04 23.64 7.34
C LEU A 585 -13.77 22.37 6.93
N SER A 586 -14.44 22.36 5.79
CA SER A 586 -15.11 21.18 5.23
C SER A 586 -15.17 21.28 3.70
N PRO A 587 -15.02 20.17 2.96
CA PRO A 587 -15.24 20.18 1.52
C PRO A 587 -16.69 20.47 1.15
N GLU A 588 -17.65 20.14 2.03
CA GLU A 588 -19.07 20.41 1.80
C GLU A 588 -19.49 21.85 2.14
N ASN A 589 -18.61 22.62 2.77
CA ASN A 589 -18.81 24.04 3.05
C ASN A 589 -17.60 24.83 2.52
N PRO A 590 -17.75 25.61 1.43
CA PRO A 590 -16.62 26.30 0.80
C PRO A 590 -16.06 27.43 1.67
N ASN A 591 -16.81 27.93 2.65
CA ASN A 591 -16.41 29.04 3.52
C ASN A 591 -15.85 28.49 4.85
N PRO A 592 -14.65 28.87 5.24
CA PRO A 592 -14.16 28.65 6.60
C PRO A 592 -15.10 29.27 7.62
N LEU A 593 -15.23 28.62 8.76
CA LEU A 593 -16.05 29.10 9.88
C LEU A 593 -15.15 29.33 11.09
N ASP A 594 -15.05 30.56 11.55
CA ASP A 594 -14.39 30.89 12.83
C ASP A 594 -15.21 30.30 13.97
N LEU A 595 -14.57 29.56 14.87
CA LEU A 595 -15.22 28.95 16.01
C LEU A 595 -15.00 29.79 17.28
N GLU A 596 -16.03 29.82 18.13
CA GLU A 596 -15.85 30.24 19.52
C GLU A 596 -15.07 29.16 20.28
N TRP A 597 -14.08 29.59 21.06
CA TRP A 597 -13.21 28.71 21.81
C TRP A 597 -12.83 29.30 23.17
N GLN A 598 -12.45 28.41 24.09
CA GLN A 598 -11.87 28.76 25.38
C GLN A 598 -10.61 27.96 25.60
N SER A 599 -9.56 28.60 26.10
CA SER A 599 -8.29 27.93 26.42
C SER A 599 -7.90 28.23 27.86
N GLU A 600 -7.63 27.18 28.63
CA GLU A 600 -7.16 27.26 30.00
C GLU A 600 -5.99 26.28 30.19
N GLY A 601 -4.82 26.82 30.53
CA GLY A 601 -3.59 26.04 30.68
C GLY A 601 -3.21 25.33 29.36
N LYS A 602 -3.28 24.00 29.37
CA LYS A 602 -3.01 23.16 28.17
C LYS A 602 -4.29 22.71 27.48
N GLU A 603 -5.44 23.13 27.92
CA GLU A 603 -6.70 22.69 27.35
C GLU A 603 -7.27 23.75 26.39
N LEU A 604 -7.81 23.26 25.28
CA LEU A 604 -8.59 24.03 24.33
C LEU A 604 -9.97 23.40 24.21
N ASN A 605 -11.02 24.18 24.47
CA ASN A 605 -12.41 23.78 24.34
C ASN A 605 -13.06 24.53 23.17
N PHE A 606 -13.74 23.79 22.30
CA PHE A 606 -14.51 24.35 21.19
C PHE A 606 -15.67 23.45 20.83
N LYS A 607 -16.63 23.99 20.09
CA LYS A 607 -17.75 23.21 19.54
C LYS A 607 -17.51 22.97 18.06
N VAL A 608 -17.41 21.69 17.66
CA VAL A 608 -17.40 21.29 16.25
C VAL A 608 -18.81 21.54 15.70
N PRO A 609 -18.98 22.26 14.58
CA PRO A 609 -20.30 22.50 13.99
C PRO A 609 -20.85 21.24 13.30
N GLU A 610 -22.09 21.32 12.82
CA GLU A 610 -22.65 20.29 11.96
C GLU A 610 -21.81 20.12 10.69
N PHE A 611 -21.57 18.87 10.28
CA PHE A 611 -20.90 18.54 9.02
C PHE A 611 -21.43 17.22 8.44
N LYS A 612 -21.22 17.05 7.14
CA LYS A 612 -21.80 15.90 6.43
C LYS A 612 -20.92 14.66 6.51
N VAL A 613 -19.69 14.73 5.99
CA VAL A 613 -18.76 13.59 6.01
C VAL A 613 -17.38 13.98 6.54
N TYR A 614 -16.83 15.12 6.14
CA TYR A 614 -15.48 15.50 6.52
C TYR A 614 -15.42 16.91 7.09
N GLY A 615 -14.84 17.03 8.27
CA GLY A 615 -14.54 18.30 8.93
C GLY A 615 -13.13 18.33 9.46
N VAL A 616 -12.51 19.50 9.41
CA VAL A 616 -11.20 19.76 10.03
C VAL A 616 -11.31 21.00 10.89
N VAL A 617 -10.90 20.89 12.15
CA VAL A 617 -10.71 22.06 13.02
C VAL A 617 -9.23 22.37 13.08
N ARG A 618 -8.87 23.52 12.58
CA ARG A 618 -7.52 24.06 12.54
C ARG A 618 -7.32 25.02 13.71
N ALA A 619 -6.44 24.69 14.63
CA ALA A 619 -6.04 25.56 15.73
C ALA A 619 -4.66 26.16 15.46
N LEU A 620 -4.62 27.48 15.29
CA LEU A 620 -3.36 28.22 15.17
C LEU A 620 -2.85 28.60 16.56
N LEU A 621 -1.56 28.34 16.78
CA LEU A 621 -0.88 28.53 18.06
C LEU A 621 0.14 29.67 17.98
N LYS A 622 0.52 30.22 19.15
CA LYS A 622 1.57 31.26 19.31
C LYS A 622 2.62 30.78 20.29
#